data_c80a766b08bbf725e0e9ab11378f662a
#
_entry.id   c80a766b08bbf725e0e9ab11378f662a
#
_cell.length_a   1.000
_cell.length_b   1.000
_cell.length_c   1.000
_cell.angle_alpha   90.00
_cell.angle_beta   90.00
_cell.angle_gamma   90.00
#
_symmetry.space_group_name_H-M   'P 1'
#
loop_
_entity.id
_entity.type
_entity.pdbx_description
1 polymer ?
#
loop_
_entity_poly.entity_id
_entity_poly.type
_entity_poly.pdbx_seq_one_letter_code
_entity_poly.pdbx_strand_id
1 'polypeptide(L)'
;MVNYNLALNYNTPKRTQQEMEIKEAPLKWCSVPLSDVIARGNRLDASVYDTVAKQAWYNIQNSKYPYTQLYGEGCPVKNAYYGSRMKRNYVSASNPKAIGFLGSSEMLDVYPKPVKFMEDTAKVNDLHVSFGTLLLSRSGTIGNITFVNKTLSKYLVSEHAIRLDCTDYPGYVYTFLKTKSGQALLHSNVFGAVVQEIEPDHLRNIPIPSALGSIKGNINSLIVRSFELRDESNELLDQANDLLVKELELQPIEEFKRHAAYYQKNASVDTFSVKLSELDGRLDGSYHVPIVAAIIDHLKEHAAEVTTVGDSRISKEIILPGRFKRVYVDEGHGRVFIGGKQLWELDPSNKKYLSIAHHADIIKKQLEIHENMTLVTCSGTIGKVALVGKHWENWTANQHIIRVVPASVDLAGYINVFLSSDYGHELITRYTYGSVVDEIDDNHVSQIAFPILKDQDVQSEINSLALEANEKRYQAYQMEQEAIKKMNDEVIFAR
;
A
#
# COMPACT_ATOMS: atom_id res chain seq x y z
N MET A 1 18.14 -16.10 48.24
CA MET A 1 18.22 -14.63 48.47
C MET A 1 19.62 -14.18 48.07
N VAL A 2 19.78 -13.59 46.89
CA VAL A 2 21.02 -12.91 46.48
C VAL A 2 20.61 -11.58 45.89
N ASN A 3 20.88 -10.52 46.65
CA ASN A 3 20.71 -9.12 46.21
C ASN A 3 21.81 -8.76 45.23
N TYR A 4 21.46 -8.33 44.03
CA TYR A 4 22.35 -7.61 43.13
C TYR A 4 21.89 -6.14 43.05
N ASN A 5 22.47 -5.30 43.96
CA ASN A 5 22.51 -3.87 43.78
C ASN A 5 23.76 -3.53 42.95
N LEU A 6 23.60 -3.22 41.70
CA LEU A 6 24.61 -2.54 40.88
C LEU A 6 24.16 -1.09 40.68
N ALA A 7 24.63 -0.20 41.54
CA ALA A 7 24.55 1.24 41.35
C ALA A 7 25.55 1.66 40.26
N LEU A 8 25.06 1.96 39.06
CA LEU A 8 25.84 2.68 38.05
C LEU A 8 25.62 4.18 38.23
N ASN A 9 26.63 4.83 38.81
CA ASN A 9 26.74 6.29 38.86
C ASN A 9 27.01 6.82 37.46
N TYR A 10 25.99 7.35 36.79
CA TYR A 10 26.15 8.25 35.65
C TYR A 10 25.93 9.68 36.11
N ASN A 11 27.01 10.49 36.07
CA ASN A 11 26.90 11.94 36.15
C ASN A 11 26.16 12.47 34.92
N THR A 12 24.86 12.58 35.02
CA THR A 12 24.03 13.33 34.05
C THR A 12 23.98 14.78 34.51
N PRO A 13 24.21 15.76 33.60
CA PRO A 13 24.05 17.17 33.94
C PRO A 13 22.61 17.43 34.34
N LYS A 14 22.40 18.13 35.45
CA LYS A 14 21.08 18.59 35.91
C LYS A 14 20.44 19.44 34.81
N ARG A 15 19.57 18.86 34.01
CA ARG A 15 18.57 19.61 33.25
C ARG A 15 17.57 20.13 34.27
N THR A 16 17.40 21.45 34.32
CA THR A 16 16.25 22.11 34.96
C THR A 16 15.00 21.46 34.36
N GLN A 17 14.32 20.65 35.16
CA GLN A 17 12.97 20.21 34.88
C GLN A 17 12.08 21.44 34.94
N GLN A 18 11.79 22.07 33.80
CA GLN A 18 10.47 22.68 33.62
C GLN A 18 9.50 21.51 33.63
N GLU A 19 8.74 21.37 34.70
CA GLU A 19 7.57 20.52 34.75
C GLU A 19 6.65 20.99 33.63
N MET A 20 6.68 20.29 32.49
CA MET A 20 5.56 20.34 31.55
C MET A 20 4.42 19.66 32.28
N GLU A 21 3.45 20.43 32.75
CA GLU A 21 2.13 19.93 33.09
C GLU A 21 1.64 19.14 31.87
N ILE A 22 1.77 17.83 31.93
CA ILE A 22 1.05 16.93 31.02
C ILE A 22 -0.41 17.10 31.47
N LYS A 23 -1.15 17.98 30.79
CA LYS A 23 -2.60 17.98 30.88
C LYS A 23 -3.03 16.63 30.35
N GLU A 24 -3.27 15.68 31.24
CA GLU A 24 -3.91 14.42 30.91
C GLU A 24 -5.21 14.80 30.18
N ALA A 25 -5.34 14.35 28.93
CA ALA A 25 -6.59 14.52 28.21
C ALA A 25 -7.69 13.87 29.07
N PRO A 26 -8.78 14.59 29.36
CA PRO A 26 -9.80 14.06 30.24
C PRO A 26 -10.26 12.70 29.71
N LEU A 27 -10.37 11.71 30.59
CA LEU A 27 -10.88 10.38 30.25
C LEU A 27 -12.19 10.53 29.51
N LYS A 28 -12.24 10.06 28.28
CA LYS A 28 -13.48 10.03 27.50
C LYS A 28 -14.39 8.97 28.11
N TRP A 29 -15.50 9.39 28.66
CA TRP A 29 -16.51 8.49 29.20
C TRP A 29 -17.91 8.86 28.70
N CYS A 30 -18.79 7.88 28.62
CA CYS A 30 -20.20 8.10 28.32
C CYS A 30 -21.06 7.14 29.10
N SER A 31 -22.29 7.54 29.42
CA SER A 31 -23.30 6.64 29.98
C SER A 31 -23.92 5.83 28.87
N VAL A 32 -24.16 4.54 29.15
CA VAL A 32 -24.83 3.62 28.23
C VAL A 32 -26.08 3.08 28.89
N PRO A 33 -27.27 3.31 28.31
CA PRO A 33 -28.53 2.73 28.83
C PRO A 33 -28.46 1.20 28.77
N LEU A 34 -29.05 0.53 29.78
CA LEU A 34 -29.13 -0.93 29.80
C LEU A 34 -29.87 -1.49 28.57
N SER A 35 -30.84 -0.76 28.06
CA SER A 35 -31.55 -1.09 26.81
C SER A 35 -30.62 -1.24 25.62
N ASP A 36 -29.62 -0.36 25.51
CA ASP A 36 -28.62 -0.43 24.43
C ASP A 36 -27.71 -1.66 24.57
N VAL A 37 -27.34 -2.00 25.82
CA VAL A 37 -26.54 -3.20 26.13
C VAL A 37 -27.31 -4.45 25.72
N ILE A 38 -28.58 -4.55 26.08
CA ILE A 38 -29.45 -5.68 25.73
C ILE A 38 -29.64 -5.76 24.20
N ALA A 39 -29.92 -4.65 23.55
CA ALA A 39 -30.11 -4.58 22.11
C ALA A 39 -28.85 -5.00 21.31
N ARG A 40 -27.66 -4.87 21.90
CA ARG A 40 -26.38 -5.24 21.30
C ARG A 40 -25.86 -6.60 21.80
N GLY A 41 -26.74 -7.49 22.27
CA GLY A 41 -26.41 -8.85 22.69
C GLY A 41 -25.62 -8.93 23.98
N ASN A 42 -25.87 -8.02 24.92
CA ASN A 42 -25.21 -7.93 26.24
C ASN A 42 -23.70 -7.70 26.16
N ARG A 43 -23.22 -7.03 25.13
CA ARG A 43 -21.81 -6.67 25.01
C ARG A 43 -21.45 -5.56 26.01
N LEU A 44 -20.33 -5.73 26.72
CA LEU A 44 -19.80 -4.78 27.71
C LEU A 44 -18.46 -4.15 27.32
N ASP A 45 -17.93 -4.47 26.15
CA ASP A 45 -16.69 -3.91 25.63
C ASP A 45 -16.89 -2.45 25.23
N ALA A 46 -16.04 -1.56 25.73
CA ALA A 46 -16.17 -0.12 25.56
C ALA A 46 -16.15 0.34 24.09
N SER A 47 -15.45 -0.37 23.21
CA SER A 47 -15.36 -0.06 21.77
C SER A 47 -16.72 -0.04 21.07
N VAL A 48 -17.66 -0.89 21.50
CA VAL A 48 -19.04 -0.95 20.96
C VAL A 48 -19.80 0.34 21.22
N TYR A 49 -19.43 1.06 22.27
CA TYR A 49 -20.10 2.28 22.73
C TYR A 49 -19.26 3.53 22.45
N ASP A 50 -18.36 3.45 21.48
CA ASP A 50 -17.54 4.58 21.06
C ASP A 50 -18.38 5.81 20.74
N THR A 51 -17.94 6.96 21.27
CA THR A 51 -18.68 8.22 21.14
C THR A 51 -18.72 8.73 19.69
N VAL A 52 -17.70 8.44 18.88
CA VAL A 52 -17.65 8.82 17.46
C VAL A 52 -18.66 7.98 16.67
N ALA A 53 -18.77 6.69 16.98
CA ALA A 53 -19.79 5.82 16.38
C ALA A 53 -21.21 6.23 16.77
N LYS A 54 -21.43 6.63 18.03
CA LYS A 54 -22.73 7.18 18.48
C LYS A 54 -23.08 8.48 17.74
N GLN A 55 -22.10 9.36 17.56
CA GLN A 55 -22.30 10.59 16.80
C GLN A 55 -22.59 10.30 15.31
N ALA A 56 -21.91 9.34 14.72
CA ALA A 56 -22.19 8.90 13.35
C ALA A 56 -23.62 8.36 13.21
N TRP A 57 -24.07 7.53 14.14
CA TRP A 57 -25.46 7.07 14.24
C TRP A 57 -26.45 8.24 14.31
N TYR A 58 -26.22 9.16 15.24
CA TYR A 58 -27.06 10.34 15.40
C TYR A 58 -27.16 11.16 14.11
N ASN A 59 -26.05 11.38 13.43
CA ASN A 59 -26.02 12.13 12.18
C ASN A 59 -26.84 11.46 11.09
N ILE A 60 -26.75 10.12 10.98
CA ILE A 60 -27.52 9.34 9.99
C ILE A 60 -29.02 9.39 10.31
N GLN A 61 -29.40 9.21 11.58
CA GLN A 61 -30.81 9.26 12.01
C GLN A 61 -31.44 10.63 11.77
N ASN A 62 -30.67 11.71 11.88
CA ASN A 62 -31.12 13.08 11.69
C ASN A 62 -30.84 13.64 10.30
N SER A 63 -30.36 12.81 9.37
CA SER A 63 -30.30 13.18 7.97
C SER A 63 -31.69 13.33 7.37
N LYS A 64 -31.85 14.16 6.36
CA LYS A 64 -33.12 14.31 5.62
C LYS A 64 -33.60 13.04 4.91
N TYR A 65 -32.71 12.02 4.78
CA TYR A 65 -33.05 10.74 4.18
C TYR A 65 -33.33 9.68 5.23
N PRO A 66 -34.28 8.76 4.97
CA PRO A 66 -34.40 7.56 5.77
C PRO A 66 -33.13 6.72 5.70
N TYR A 67 -32.90 5.85 6.65
CA TYR A 67 -31.79 4.89 6.64
C TYR A 67 -32.31 3.46 6.58
N THR A 68 -31.46 2.56 6.12
CA THR A 68 -31.66 1.12 6.18
C THR A 68 -30.43 0.45 6.78
N GLN A 69 -30.49 -0.83 7.07
CA GLN A 69 -29.31 -1.61 7.43
C GLN A 69 -28.42 -1.81 6.20
N LEU A 70 -27.10 -1.90 6.43
CA LEU A 70 -26.14 -2.11 5.36
C LEU A 70 -26.31 -3.47 4.67
N TYR A 71 -26.55 -4.54 5.46
CA TYR A 71 -26.59 -5.93 5.00
C TYR A 71 -27.85 -6.65 5.43
N GLY A 72 -28.49 -7.34 4.50
CA GLY A 72 -29.68 -8.15 4.72
C GLY A 72 -30.62 -8.19 3.52
N GLU A 73 -31.79 -8.79 3.71
CA GLU A 73 -32.84 -8.82 2.71
C GLU A 73 -33.37 -7.40 2.46
N GLY A 74 -33.42 -6.98 1.19
CA GLY A 74 -33.83 -5.63 0.80
C GLY A 74 -32.80 -4.53 1.13
N CYS A 75 -31.64 -4.88 1.64
CA CYS A 75 -30.55 -3.95 1.97
C CYS A 75 -29.60 -3.73 0.78
N PRO A 76 -28.79 -2.65 0.80
CA PRO A 76 -27.83 -2.39 -0.28
C PRO A 76 -26.80 -3.51 -0.51
N VAL A 77 -26.40 -4.23 0.54
CA VAL A 77 -25.58 -5.45 0.45
C VAL A 77 -26.51 -6.65 0.64
N LYS A 78 -26.66 -7.47 -0.40
CA LYS A 78 -27.50 -8.68 -0.38
C LYS A 78 -26.77 -9.90 0.18
N ASN A 79 -25.46 -10.04 -0.11
CA ASN A 79 -24.62 -11.11 0.38
C ASN A 79 -23.34 -10.54 0.97
N ALA A 80 -22.94 -11.07 2.13
CA ALA A 80 -21.67 -10.81 2.76
C ALA A 80 -21.05 -12.13 3.20
N TYR A 81 -19.87 -12.47 2.70
CA TYR A 81 -19.22 -13.76 2.94
C TYR A 81 -17.70 -13.63 2.76
N TYR A 82 -16.95 -14.65 3.13
CA TYR A 82 -15.52 -14.76 2.86
C TYR A 82 -15.19 -16.18 2.37
N GLY A 83 -14.06 -16.32 1.67
CA GLY A 83 -13.61 -17.59 1.13
C GLY A 83 -13.25 -18.60 2.22
N SER A 84 -13.23 -19.87 1.88
CA SER A 84 -12.93 -20.95 2.78
C SER A 84 -11.50 -20.89 3.30
N ARG A 85 -11.30 -21.15 4.57
CA ARG A 85 -9.97 -21.40 5.13
C ARG A 85 -9.45 -22.74 4.65
N MET A 86 -8.33 -22.72 3.95
CA MET A 86 -7.69 -23.92 3.43
C MET A 86 -6.19 -23.93 3.66
N LYS A 87 -5.57 -25.10 3.60
CA LYS A 87 -4.11 -25.19 3.54
C LYS A 87 -3.65 -24.65 2.20
N ARG A 88 -2.85 -23.59 2.23
CA ARG A 88 -2.34 -22.92 1.05
C ARG A 88 -1.15 -23.69 0.49
N ASN A 89 -1.28 -24.20 -0.72
CA ASN A 89 -0.19 -24.79 -1.47
C ASN A 89 0.26 -23.80 -2.53
N TYR A 90 1.39 -23.16 -2.28
CA TYR A 90 1.97 -22.21 -3.22
C TYR A 90 2.74 -22.94 -4.32
N VAL A 91 2.68 -22.39 -5.53
CA VAL A 91 3.37 -22.88 -6.72
C VAL A 91 4.28 -21.78 -7.28
N SER A 92 5.21 -22.16 -8.17
CA SER A 92 6.01 -21.19 -8.90
C SER A 92 5.14 -20.34 -9.84
N ALA A 93 5.51 -19.08 -10.07
CA ALA A 93 4.88 -18.23 -11.09
C ALA A 93 4.95 -18.84 -12.49
N SER A 94 5.97 -19.69 -12.76
CA SER A 94 6.13 -20.40 -14.04
C SER A 94 5.18 -21.58 -14.24
N ASN A 95 4.37 -21.95 -13.24
CA ASN A 95 3.35 -22.99 -13.42
C ASN A 95 2.26 -22.50 -14.39
N PRO A 96 1.91 -23.26 -15.45
CA PRO A 96 0.90 -22.83 -16.42
C PRO A 96 -0.50 -22.52 -15.85
N LYS A 97 -0.79 -23.02 -14.65
CA LYS A 97 -2.05 -22.76 -13.92
C LYS A 97 -1.84 -21.83 -12.73
N ALA A 98 -0.70 -21.15 -12.63
CA ALA A 98 -0.44 -20.23 -11.55
C ALA A 98 -1.35 -19.00 -11.66
N ILE A 99 -2.02 -18.68 -10.55
CA ILE A 99 -2.76 -17.43 -10.39
C ILE A 99 -2.26 -16.71 -9.15
N GLY A 100 -2.05 -15.40 -9.25
CA GLY A 100 -1.54 -14.58 -8.15
C GLY A 100 -2.51 -14.57 -6.98
N PHE A 101 -1.99 -14.70 -5.76
CA PHE A 101 -2.75 -14.69 -4.51
C PHE A 101 -2.41 -13.45 -3.70
N LEU A 102 -3.43 -12.66 -3.38
CA LEU A 102 -3.34 -11.41 -2.62
C LEU A 102 -3.89 -11.57 -1.21
N GLY A 103 -3.17 -11.05 -0.23
CA GLY A 103 -3.67 -10.87 1.13
C GLY A 103 -4.57 -9.65 1.26
N SER A 104 -5.13 -9.44 2.47
CA SER A 104 -6.01 -8.31 2.76
C SER A 104 -5.34 -6.92 2.71
N SER A 105 -4.02 -6.84 2.74
CA SER A 105 -3.30 -5.59 2.52
C SER A 105 -3.02 -5.35 1.03
N GLU A 106 -2.60 -6.39 0.32
CA GLU A 106 -2.22 -6.32 -1.09
C GLU A 106 -3.42 -6.07 -2.03
N MET A 107 -4.65 -6.41 -1.60
CA MET A 107 -5.87 -6.07 -2.33
C MET A 107 -6.13 -4.56 -2.44
N LEU A 108 -5.44 -3.73 -1.66
CA LEU A 108 -5.57 -2.27 -1.65
C LEU A 108 -4.60 -1.59 -2.62
N ASP A 109 -3.61 -2.34 -3.10
CA ASP A 109 -2.61 -1.84 -4.04
C ASP A 109 -3.28 -1.50 -5.39
N VAL A 110 -2.97 -0.33 -5.94
CA VAL A 110 -3.53 0.10 -7.25
C VAL A 110 -3.01 -0.81 -8.36
N TYR A 111 -1.74 -1.22 -8.26
CA TYR A 111 -1.09 -2.13 -9.20
C TYR A 111 -0.47 -3.31 -8.42
N PRO A 112 -1.29 -4.32 -8.06
CA PRO A 112 -0.83 -5.45 -7.27
C PRO A 112 0.25 -6.25 -8.00
N LYS A 113 1.34 -6.55 -7.30
CA LYS A 113 2.40 -7.46 -7.76
C LYS A 113 2.46 -8.67 -6.83
N PRO A 114 1.74 -9.76 -7.12
CA PRO A 114 1.69 -10.92 -6.24
C PRO A 114 3.05 -11.61 -6.18
N VAL A 115 3.52 -11.89 -4.97
CA VAL A 115 4.72 -12.70 -4.72
C VAL A 115 4.38 -14.16 -4.41
N LYS A 116 3.10 -14.48 -4.27
CA LYS A 116 2.59 -15.81 -3.99
C LYS A 116 1.61 -16.22 -5.07
N PHE A 117 1.73 -17.44 -5.53
CA PHE A 117 0.87 -18.00 -6.56
C PHE A 117 0.27 -19.30 -6.09
N MET A 118 -0.97 -19.56 -6.44
CA MET A 118 -1.67 -20.83 -6.19
C MET A 118 -2.07 -21.44 -7.53
N GLU A 119 -2.21 -22.76 -7.56
CA GLU A 119 -2.73 -23.42 -8.76
C GLU A 119 -4.24 -23.19 -8.89
N ASP A 120 -4.68 -22.69 -10.04
CA ASP A 120 -6.10 -22.47 -10.34
C ASP A 120 -6.82 -23.81 -10.51
N THR A 121 -7.56 -24.18 -9.50
CA THR A 121 -8.30 -25.44 -9.39
C THR A 121 -9.65 -25.19 -8.71
N ALA A 122 -10.57 -26.15 -8.83
CA ALA A 122 -11.87 -26.07 -8.17
C ALA A 122 -11.80 -25.82 -6.64
N LYS A 123 -10.65 -26.13 -5.99
CA LYS A 123 -10.46 -25.89 -4.56
C LYS A 123 -10.32 -24.42 -4.20
N VAL A 124 -9.91 -23.56 -5.13
CA VAL A 124 -9.69 -22.12 -4.91
C VAL A 124 -10.82 -21.26 -5.49
N ASN A 125 -11.90 -21.87 -6.00
CA ASN A 125 -12.98 -21.15 -6.67
C ASN A 125 -13.61 -20.05 -5.81
N ASP A 126 -13.74 -20.25 -4.50
CA ASP A 126 -14.32 -19.27 -3.58
C ASP A 126 -13.32 -18.15 -3.16
N LEU A 127 -12.08 -18.23 -3.62
CA LEU A 127 -11.09 -17.16 -3.47
C LEU A 127 -11.07 -16.19 -4.65
N HIS A 128 -11.67 -16.57 -5.80
CA HIS A 128 -11.89 -15.66 -6.91
C HIS A 128 -12.79 -14.49 -6.50
N VAL A 129 -12.58 -13.35 -7.12
CA VAL A 129 -13.40 -12.16 -6.89
C VAL A 129 -13.94 -11.63 -8.21
N SER A 130 -15.19 -11.21 -8.21
CA SER A 130 -15.88 -10.74 -9.41
C SER A 130 -15.88 -9.22 -9.49
N PHE A 131 -15.79 -8.67 -10.69
CA PHE A 131 -15.92 -7.24 -10.95
C PHE A 131 -17.19 -6.67 -10.28
N GLY A 132 -17.04 -5.55 -9.60
CA GLY A 132 -18.14 -4.87 -8.91
C GLY A 132 -18.38 -5.32 -7.46
N THR A 133 -17.82 -6.45 -7.02
CA THR A 133 -17.83 -6.85 -5.60
C THR A 133 -16.98 -5.89 -4.78
N LEU A 134 -17.40 -5.57 -3.56
CA LEU A 134 -16.55 -4.84 -2.62
C LEU A 134 -15.81 -5.81 -1.72
N LEU A 135 -14.55 -5.51 -1.43
CA LEU A 135 -13.74 -6.29 -0.48
C LEU A 135 -13.46 -5.47 0.75
N LEU A 136 -13.83 -6.00 1.91
CA LEU A 136 -13.64 -5.38 3.22
C LEU A 136 -12.67 -6.22 4.05
N SER A 137 -11.56 -5.65 4.53
CA SER A 137 -10.64 -6.37 5.40
C SER A 137 -11.27 -6.68 6.75
N ARG A 138 -11.28 -7.99 7.13
CA ARG A 138 -11.90 -8.47 8.35
C ARG A 138 -10.97 -8.61 9.55
N SER A 139 -9.68 -8.70 9.32
CA SER A 139 -8.66 -8.89 10.36
C SER A 139 -7.36 -8.14 10.03
N GLY A 140 -6.57 -7.81 11.04
CA GLY A 140 -5.35 -7.00 10.89
C GLY A 140 -5.66 -5.51 10.76
N THR A 141 -5.81 -5.00 9.55
CA THR A 141 -6.23 -3.62 9.26
C THR A 141 -7.73 -3.57 8.96
N ILE A 142 -8.56 -3.80 9.97
CA ILE A 142 -10.01 -3.89 9.83
C ILE A 142 -10.58 -2.61 9.21
N GLY A 143 -11.58 -2.77 8.34
CA GLY A 143 -12.34 -1.66 7.77
C GLY A 143 -11.76 -1.09 6.48
N ASN A 144 -10.57 -1.51 6.06
CA ASN A 144 -10.08 -1.13 4.74
C ASN A 144 -10.94 -1.78 3.66
N ILE A 145 -11.37 -0.97 2.69
CA ILE A 145 -12.29 -1.40 1.64
C ILE A 145 -11.74 -1.07 0.26
N THR A 146 -11.97 -1.95 -0.70
CA THR A 146 -11.69 -1.72 -2.11
C THR A 146 -12.83 -2.24 -2.99
N PHE A 147 -12.90 -1.73 -4.20
CA PHE A 147 -13.82 -2.16 -5.25
C PHE A 147 -13.06 -3.07 -6.22
N VAL A 148 -13.61 -4.24 -6.54
CA VAL A 148 -12.99 -5.16 -7.50
C VAL A 148 -13.14 -4.59 -8.90
N ASN A 149 -12.06 -4.07 -9.44
CA ASN A 149 -11.91 -3.62 -10.82
C ASN A 149 -11.38 -4.74 -11.73
N LYS A 150 -11.09 -4.44 -13.01
CA LYS A 150 -10.54 -5.41 -13.96
C LYS A 150 -9.17 -5.96 -13.51
N THR A 151 -8.31 -5.10 -12.96
CA THR A 151 -7.00 -5.52 -12.47
C THR A 151 -7.14 -6.53 -11.33
N LEU A 152 -7.93 -6.19 -10.30
CA LEU A 152 -8.06 -7.01 -9.11
C LEU A 152 -8.79 -8.34 -9.39
N SER A 153 -9.73 -8.36 -10.34
CA SER A 153 -10.47 -9.57 -10.73
C SER A 153 -9.60 -10.68 -11.35
N LYS A 154 -8.35 -10.38 -11.70
CA LYS A 154 -7.37 -11.36 -12.23
C LYS A 154 -6.74 -12.23 -11.15
N TYR A 155 -6.96 -11.94 -9.87
CA TYR A 155 -6.25 -12.54 -8.74
C TYR A 155 -7.19 -13.29 -7.81
N LEU A 156 -6.60 -14.20 -7.03
CA LEU A 156 -7.25 -14.78 -5.85
C LEU A 156 -7.06 -13.85 -4.67
N VAL A 157 -8.11 -13.66 -3.86
CA VAL A 157 -8.05 -12.85 -2.66
C VAL A 157 -8.32 -13.70 -1.42
N SER A 158 -7.51 -13.51 -0.41
CA SER A 158 -7.53 -14.21 0.87
C SER A 158 -8.92 -14.17 1.55
N GLU A 159 -9.20 -15.17 2.36
CA GLU A 159 -10.37 -15.25 3.27
C GLU A 159 -10.38 -14.17 4.36
N HIS A 160 -9.29 -13.42 4.50
CA HIS A 160 -9.23 -12.25 5.39
C HIS A 160 -9.90 -10.99 4.82
N ALA A 161 -10.52 -11.10 3.65
CA ALA A 161 -11.40 -10.09 3.06
C ALA A 161 -12.83 -10.61 2.99
N ILE A 162 -13.79 -9.86 3.53
CA ILE A 162 -15.22 -10.10 3.33
C ILE A 162 -15.60 -9.58 1.94
N ARG A 163 -16.32 -10.41 1.17
CA ARG A 163 -16.93 -10.04 -0.11
C ARG A 163 -18.31 -9.48 0.17
N LEU A 164 -18.59 -8.29 -0.36
CA LEU A 164 -19.88 -7.64 -0.26
C LEU A 164 -20.49 -7.55 -1.66
N ASP A 165 -21.50 -8.37 -1.93
CA ASP A 165 -22.26 -8.28 -3.17
C ASP A 165 -23.39 -7.28 -2.99
N CYS A 166 -23.30 -6.16 -3.67
CA CYS A 166 -24.31 -5.11 -3.64
C CYS A 166 -25.47 -5.41 -4.60
N THR A 167 -26.68 -5.00 -4.21
CA THR A 167 -27.86 -5.08 -5.09
C THR A 167 -27.77 -4.05 -6.20
N ASP A 168 -27.51 -2.79 -5.82
CA ASP A 168 -27.35 -1.64 -6.69
C ASP A 168 -26.29 -0.70 -6.12
N TYR A 169 -25.70 0.13 -6.97
CA TYR A 169 -24.80 1.21 -6.57
C TYR A 169 -23.65 0.79 -5.61
N PRO A 170 -22.81 -0.20 -5.96
CA PRO A 170 -21.70 -0.62 -5.09
C PRO A 170 -20.76 0.54 -4.74
N GLY A 171 -20.56 1.50 -5.65
CA GLY A 171 -19.75 2.70 -5.36
C GLY A 171 -20.35 3.59 -4.26
N TYR A 172 -21.67 3.61 -4.10
CA TYR A 172 -22.31 4.32 -3.00
C TYR A 172 -22.00 3.66 -1.65
N VAL A 173 -22.10 2.33 -1.58
CA VAL A 173 -21.75 1.54 -0.39
C VAL A 173 -20.27 1.70 -0.07
N TYR A 174 -19.40 1.59 -1.08
CA TYR A 174 -17.97 1.84 -0.96
C TYR A 174 -17.69 3.21 -0.33
N THR A 175 -18.28 4.27 -0.91
CA THR A 175 -18.06 5.64 -0.45
C THR A 175 -18.51 5.82 0.99
N PHE A 176 -19.70 5.31 1.35
CA PHE A 176 -20.18 5.37 2.73
C PHE A 176 -19.19 4.73 3.71
N LEU A 177 -18.71 3.52 3.41
CA LEU A 177 -17.77 2.81 4.25
C LEU A 177 -16.38 3.47 4.31
N LYS A 178 -15.99 4.27 3.31
CA LYS A 178 -14.76 5.09 3.33
C LYS A 178 -14.90 6.37 4.17
N THR A 179 -16.11 6.85 4.44
CA THR A 179 -16.30 8.06 5.28
C THR A 179 -15.86 7.81 6.72
N LYS A 180 -15.55 8.89 7.45
CA LYS A 180 -15.27 8.81 8.91
C LYS A 180 -16.45 8.20 9.69
N SER A 181 -17.69 8.52 9.30
CA SER A 181 -18.89 7.92 9.89
C SER A 181 -18.98 6.42 9.66
N GLY A 182 -18.78 5.97 8.41
CA GLY A 182 -18.78 4.56 8.06
C GLY A 182 -17.67 3.78 8.78
N GLN A 183 -16.44 4.32 8.82
CA GLN A 183 -15.33 3.73 9.54
C GLN A 183 -15.58 3.62 11.05
N ALA A 184 -16.13 4.66 11.68
CA ALA A 184 -16.48 4.63 13.11
C ALA A 184 -17.51 3.53 13.42
N LEU A 185 -18.52 3.39 12.56
CA LEU A 185 -19.53 2.33 12.69
C LEU A 185 -18.96 0.93 12.46
N LEU A 186 -18.05 0.75 11.49
CA LEU A 186 -17.34 -0.51 11.29
C LEU A 186 -16.53 -0.89 12.53
N HIS A 187 -15.70 0.02 13.04
CA HIS A 187 -14.83 -0.22 14.18
C HIS A 187 -15.61 -0.46 15.49
N SER A 188 -16.79 0.14 15.66
CA SER A 188 -17.63 -0.13 16.83
C SER A 188 -18.24 -1.54 16.83
N ASN A 189 -18.23 -2.24 15.70
CA ASN A 189 -18.75 -3.61 15.57
C ASN A 189 -17.65 -4.69 15.58
N VAL A 190 -16.39 -4.31 15.80
CA VAL A 190 -15.25 -5.24 15.92
C VAL A 190 -15.33 -6.05 17.21
N PHE A 191 -14.86 -7.28 17.18
CA PHE A 191 -14.75 -8.15 18.35
C PHE A 191 -13.37 -8.84 18.42
N GLY A 192 -13.08 -9.49 19.54
CA GLY A 192 -11.82 -10.20 19.76
C GLY A 192 -10.85 -9.46 20.68
N ALA A 193 -10.32 -10.17 21.68
CA ALA A 193 -9.42 -9.60 22.69
C ALA A 193 -7.95 -9.56 22.23
N VAL A 194 -7.50 -10.53 21.45
CA VAL A 194 -6.10 -10.66 21.00
C VAL A 194 -5.97 -10.31 19.52
N VAL A 195 -6.83 -10.88 18.69
CA VAL A 195 -6.94 -10.54 17.27
C VAL A 195 -8.34 -9.97 17.07
N GLN A 196 -8.39 -8.71 16.74
CA GLN A 196 -9.65 -8.06 16.41
C GLN A 196 -10.13 -8.51 15.03
N GLU A 197 -11.40 -8.84 14.92
CA GLU A 197 -12.04 -9.27 13.68
C GLU A 197 -13.44 -8.64 13.54
N ILE A 198 -13.92 -8.58 12.30
CA ILE A 198 -15.32 -8.29 11.97
C ILE A 198 -15.88 -9.44 11.15
N GLU A 199 -17.11 -9.84 11.42
CA GLU A 199 -17.83 -10.89 10.71
C GLU A 199 -18.96 -10.31 9.85
N PRO A 200 -19.42 -11.01 8.81
CA PRO A 200 -20.51 -10.56 7.96
C PRO A 200 -21.76 -10.15 8.75
N ASP A 201 -22.14 -10.89 9.77
CA ASP A 201 -23.35 -10.57 10.55
C ASP A 201 -23.25 -9.25 11.33
N HIS A 202 -22.04 -8.80 11.67
CA HIS A 202 -21.85 -7.51 12.34
C HIS A 202 -22.21 -6.33 11.42
N LEU A 203 -22.15 -6.52 10.10
CA LEU A 203 -22.53 -5.49 9.12
C LEU A 203 -24.05 -5.21 9.12
N ARG A 204 -24.88 -6.13 9.64
CA ARG A 204 -26.33 -5.94 9.80
C ARG A 204 -26.68 -4.76 10.71
N ASN A 205 -25.81 -4.45 11.65
CA ASN A 205 -26.04 -3.39 12.63
C ASN A 205 -25.57 -2.01 12.17
N ILE A 206 -25.04 -1.90 10.96
CA ILE A 206 -24.53 -0.64 10.42
C ILE A 206 -25.66 0.05 9.65
N PRO A 207 -26.12 1.25 10.05
CA PRO A 207 -27.08 2.02 9.29
C PRO A 207 -26.41 2.68 8.10
N ILE A 208 -27.09 2.70 6.97
CA ILE A 208 -26.69 3.45 5.78
C ILE A 208 -27.86 4.34 5.32
N PRO A 209 -27.64 5.65 5.06
CA PRO A 209 -28.71 6.50 4.54
C PRO A 209 -29.21 6.03 3.18
N SER A 210 -30.51 6.11 2.95
CA SER A 210 -31.15 5.77 1.69
C SER A 210 -31.47 7.03 0.88
N ALA A 211 -30.45 7.66 0.32
CA ALA A 211 -30.59 8.84 -0.52
C ALA A 211 -31.37 8.56 -1.82
N LEU A 212 -31.74 9.63 -2.54
CA LEU A 212 -32.42 9.53 -3.84
C LEU A 212 -31.54 8.77 -4.85
N GLY A 213 -32.19 8.04 -5.77
CA GLY A 213 -31.48 7.26 -6.81
C GLY A 213 -30.51 8.08 -7.65
N SER A 214 -30.86 9.34 -7.95
CA SER A 214 -29.96 10.26 -8.68
C SER A 214 -28.64 10.57 -7.92
N ILE A 215 -28.72 10.75 -6.61
CA ILE A 215 -27.54 10.99 -5.77
C ILE A 215 -26.72 9.72 -5.64
N LYS A 216 -27.37 8.58 -5.37
CA LYS A 216 -26.70 7.27 -5.32
C LYS A 216 -25.99 6.97 -6.64
N GLY A 217 -26.66 7.21 -7.79
CA GLY A 217 -26.11 7.00 -9.12
C GLY A 217 -24.91 7.90 -9.39
N ASN A 218 -24.97 9.19 -9.00
CA ASN A 218 -23.86 10.12 -9.19
C ASN A 218 -22.62 9.68 -8.38
N ILE A 219 -22.78 9.40 -7.08
CA ILE A 219 -21.68 8.92 -6.23
C ILE A 219 -21.12 7.59 -6.76
N ASN A 220 -21.99 6.67 -7.16
CA ASN A 220 -21.58 5.40 -7.74
C ASN A 220 -20.74 5.60 -9.01
N SER A 221 -21.17 6.48 -9.91
CA SER A 221 -20.46 6.74 -11.17
C SER A 221 -19.07 7.32 -10.94
N LEU A 222 -18.91 8.21 -9.96
CA LEU A 222 -17.61 8.74 -9.58
C LEU A 222 -16.64 7.63 -9.12
N ILE A 223 -17.13 6.70 -8.32
CA ILE A 223 -16.29 5.58 -7.83
C ILE A 223 -15.98 4.58 -8.96
N VAL A 224 -16.97 4.19 -9.73
CA VAL A 224 -16.72 3.28 -10.88
C VAL A 224 -15.68 3.89 -11.80
N ARG A 225 -15.83 5.18 -12.17
CA ARG A 225 -14.86 5.88 -13.02
C ARG A 225 -13.48 6.00 -12.37
N SER A 226 -13.40 6.21 -11.04
CA SER A 226 -12.15 6.21 -10.30
C SER A 226 -11.40 4.88 -10.45
N PHE A 227 -12.11 3.75 -10.37
CA PHE A 227 -11.49 2.43 -10.51
C PHE A 227 -11.16 2.07 -11.97
N GLU A 228 -11.94 2.55 -12.95
CA GLU A 228 -11.58 2.47 -14.37
C GLU A 228 -10.29 3.22 -14.68
N LEU A 229 -10.12 4.44 -14.15
CA LEU A 229 -8.89 5.22 -14.31
C LEU A 229 -7.66 4.52 -13.70
N ARG A 230 -7.84 3.76 -12.60
CA ARG A 230 -6.78 2.91 -12.05
C ARG A 230 -6.41 1.78 -13.00
N ASP A 231 -7.41 1.12 -13.61
CA ASP A 231 -7.18 0.09 -14.63
C ASP A 231 -6.45 0.68 -15.85
N GLU A 232 -6.90 1.82 -16.36
CA GLU A 232 -6.23 2.53 -17.47
C GLU A 232 -4.78 2.91 -17.10
N SER A 233 -4.52 3.33 -15.86
CA SER A 233 -3.17 3.63 -15.39
C SER A 233 -2.26 2.41 -15.39
N ASN A 234 -2.81 1.25 -15.05
CA ASN A 234 -2.07 0.00 -15.04
C ASN A 234 -1.77 -0.48 -16.48
N GLU A 235 -2.73 -0.33 -17.38
CA GLU A 235 -2.53 -0.63 -18.83
C GLU A 235 -1.41 0.24 -19.44
N LEU A 236 -1.30 1.53 -19.06
CA LEU A 236 -0.21 2.39 -19.50
C LEU A 236 1.15 1.95 -18.94
N LEU A 237 1.20 1.50 -17.68
CA LEU A 237 2.44 0.96 -17.09
C LEU A 237 2.84 -0.37 -17.70
N ASP A 238 1.88 -1.22 -18.06
CA ASP A 238 2.13 -2.46 -18.80
C ASP A 238 2.75 -2.13 -20.17
N GLN A 239 2.18 -1.17 -20.91
CA GLN A 239 2.72 -0.70 -22.20
C GLN A 239 4.13 -0.12 -22.05
N ALA A 240 4.39 0.71 -21.03
CA ALA A 240 5.72 1.26 -20.77
C ALA A 240 6.76 0.16 -20.48
N ASN A 241 6.36 -0.86 -19.71
CA ASN A 241 7.21 -2.02 -19.44
C ASN A 241 7.47 -2.88 -20.70
N ASP A 242 6.45 -3.08 -21.53
CA ASP A 242 6.58 -3.83 -22.78
C ASP A 242 7.53 -3.12 -23.76
N LEU A 243 7.48 -1.78 -23.84
CA LEU A 243 8.44 -1.01 -24.63
C LEU A 243 9.86 -1.15 -24.09
N LEU A 244 10.05 -1.08 -22.75
CA LEU A 244 11.35 -1.28 -22.11
C LEU A 244 11.91 -2.67 -22.42
N VAL A 245 11.10 -3.71 -22.27
CA VAL A 245 11.48 -5.11 -22.54
C VAL A 245 11.85 -5.29 -24.01
N LYS A 246 11.09 -4.71 -24.92
CA LYS A 246 11.32 -4.80 -26.36
C LYS A 246 12.60 -4.07 -26.77
N GLU A 247 12.80 -2.84 -26.31
CA GLU A 247 13.95 -2.01 -26.69
C GLU A 247 15.28 -2.56 -26.18
N LEU A 248 15.27 -3.11 -24.99
CA LEU A 248 16.45 -3.77 -24.40
C LEU A 248 16.53 -5.27 -24.73
N GLU A 249 15.65 -5.82 -25.57
CA GLU A 249 15.56 -7.24 -25.92
C GLU A 249 15.60 -8.18 -24.68
N LEU A 250 14.95 -7.75 -23.59
CA LEU A 250 14.98 -8.45 -22.31
C LEU A 250 14.21 -9.77 -22.37
N GLN A 251 14.87 -10.86 -22.01
CA GLN A 251 14.24 -12.16 -21.85
C GLN A 251 13.49 -12.23 -20.51
N PRO A 252 12.48 -13.11 -20.36
CA PRO A 252 11.85 -13.36 -19.06
C PRO A 252 12.89 -13.62 -17.97
N ILE A 253 12.67 -13.09 -16.77
CA ILE A 253 13.62 -13.19 -15.66
C ILE A 253 13.99 -14.64 -15.31
N GLU A 254 13.07 -15.58 -15.49
CA GLU A 254 13.30 -17.01 -15.30
C GLU A 254 14.29 -17.59 -16.33
N GLU A 255 14.44 -16.97 -17.50
CA GLU A 255 15.46 -17.35 -18.48
C GLU A 255 16.82 -16.86 -18.06
N PHE A 256 16.94 -15.64 -17.58
CA PHE A 256 18.17 -15.15 -16.95
C PHE A 256 18.61 -16.08 -15.81
N LYS A 257 17.69 -16.51 -14.95
CA LYS A 257 17.97 -17.48 -13.87
C LYS A 257 18.46 -18.83 -14.41
N ARG A 258 17.92 -19.32 -15.51
CA ARG A 258 18.33 -20.57 -16.14
C ARG A 258 19.73 -20.49 -16.79
N HIS A 259 20.04 -19.35 -17.39
CA HIS A 259 21.33 -19.14 -18.08
C HIS A 259 22.42 -18.60 -17.14
N ALA A 260 22.07 -18.17 -15.93
CA ALA A 260 23.05 -17.76 -14.95
C ALA A 260 24.06 -18.87 -14.63
N ALA A 261 25.28 -18.49 -14.36
CA ALA A 261 26.42 -19.40 -14.19
C ALA A 261 26.41 -20.14 -12.85
N TYR A 262 25.40 -20.99 -12.63
CA TYR A 262 25.32 -21.90 -11.47
C TYR A 262 25.90 -23.27 -11.80
N TYR A 263 26.64 -23.87 -10.88
CA TYR A 263 27.24 -25.18 -11.06
C TYR A 263 26.29 -26.36 -10.93
N GLN A 264 25.28 -26.24 -10.08
CA GLN A 264 24.34 -27.32 -9.78
C GLN A 264 22.90 -26.83 -9.87
N LYS A 265 22.32 -26.79 -11.07
CA LYS A 265 20.95 -26.35 -11.31
C LYS A 265 19.84 -27.27 -10.78
N ASN A 266 20.18 -28.54 -10.49
CA ASN A 266 19.21 -29.56 -10.05
C ASN A 266 19.35 -29.93 -8.56
N ALA A 267 20.24 -29.29 -7.83
CA ALA A 267 20.39 -29.49 -6.39
C ALA A 267 19.40 -28.61 -5.61
N SER A 268 19.16 -28.95 -4.37
CA SER A 268 18.38 -28.13 -3.45
C SER A 268 19.03 -26.77 -3.13
N VAL A 269 20.28 -26.60 -3.54
CA VAL A 269 21.08 -25.38 -3.34
C VAL A 269 21.83 -25.07 -4.63
N ASP A 270 21.67 -23.87 -5.17
CA ASP A 270 22.45 -23.34 -6.26
C ASP A 270 23.86 -22.99 -5.78
N THR A 271 24.89 -23.34 -6.55
CA THR A 271 26.30 -23.05 -6.24
C THR A 271 26.96 -22.29 -7.36
N PHE A 272 27.84 -21.35 -7.03
CA PHE A 272 28.62 -20.54 -7.96
C PHE A 272 29.97 -20.16 -7.34
N SER A 273 30.94 -19.71 -8.14
CA SER A 273 32.17 -19.12 -7.64
C SER A 273 32.30 -17.65 -8.00
N VAL A 274 32.98 -16.93 -7.13
CA VAL A 274 33.34 -15.53 -7.33
C VAL A 274 34.84 -15.39 -7.24
N LYS A 275 35.45 -14.65 -8.17
CA LYS A 275 36.90 -14.37 -8.11
C LYS A 275 37.17 -13.40 -6.96
N LEU A 276 38.31 -13.56 -6.30
CA LEU A 276 38.73 -12.70 -5.20
C LEU A 276 38.75 -11.21 -5.61
N SER A 277 39.08 -10.92 -6.85
CA SER A 277 39.08 -9.57 -7.44
C SER A 277 37.69 -8.96 -7.64
N GLU A 278 36.62 -9.77 -7.56
CA GLU A 278 35.22 -9.38 -7.80
C GLU A 278 34.40 -9.36 -6.53
N LEU A 279 35.03 -9.60 -5.37
CA LEU A 279 34.32 -9.65 -4.08
C LEU A 279 33.79 -8.29 -3.60
N ASP A 280 34.32 -7.17 -4.09
CA ASP A 280 33.91 -5.81 -3.72
C ASP A 280 33.84 -5.57 -2.19
N GLY A 281 34.67 -6.32 -1.42
CA GLY A 281 34.68 -6.29 0.05
C GLY A 281 33.47 -6.97 0.71
N ARG A 282 32.64 -7.69 -0.04
CA ARG A 282 31.46 -8.42 0.45
C ARG A 282 31.64 -9.94 0.28
N LEU A 283 31.25 -10.67 1.34
CA LEU A 283 31.33 -12.15 1.38
C LEU A 283 29.94 -12.82 1.38
N ASP A 284 28.87 -12.05 1.38
CA ASP A 284 27.50 -12.55 1.35
C ASP A 284 27.13 -13.06 -0.05
N GLY A 285 26.66 -14.29 -0.12
CA GLY A 285 26.33 -14.94 -1.40
C GLY A 285 25.22 -14.24 -2.18
N SER A 286 24.27 -13.59 -1.49
CA SER A 286 23.16 -12.85 -2.12
C SER A 286 23.65 -11.67 -2.99
N TYR A 287 24.75 -11.04 -2.63
CA TYR A 287 25.35 -9.95 -3.40
C TYR A 287 25.93 -10.43 -4.74
N HIS A 288 26.44 -11.64 -4.77
CA HIS A 288 27.19 -12.21 -5.91
C HIS A 288 26.36 -13.15 -6.77
N VAL A 289 25.03 -13.17 -6.61
CA VAL A 289 24.17 -14.04 -7.44
C VAL A 289 24.39 -13.81 -8.93
N PRO A 290 24.66 -14.88 -9.71
CA PRO A 290 25.05 -14.75 -11.11
C PRO A 290 24.03 -14.07 -12.02
N ILE A 291 22.74 -14.09 -11.64
CA ILE A 291 21.69 -13.43 -12.42
C ILE A 291 21.91 -11.92 -12.56
N VAL A 292 22.44 -11.26 -11.53
CA VAL A 292 22.68 -9.82 -11.57
C VAL A 292 23.78 -9.47 -12.58
N ALA A 293 24.87 -10.26 -12.61
CA ALA A 293 25.90 -10.09 -13.60
C ALA A 293 25.36 -10.32 -15.03
N ALA A 294 24.54 -11.37 -15.22
CA ALA A 294 23.89 -11.65 -16.49
C ALA A 294 22.97 -10.51 -16.97
N ILE A 295 22.20 -9.91 -16.07
CA ILE A 295 21.36 -8.75 -16.40
C ILE A 295 22.24 -7.56 -16.80
N ILE A 296 23.27 -7.23 -16.02
CA ILE A 296 24.15 -6.08 -16.30
C ILE A 296 24.87 -6.25 -17.66
N ASP A 297 25.38 -7.46 -17.96
CA ASP A 297 26.06 -7.72 -19.21
C ASP A 297 25.10 -7.64 -20.40
N HIS A 298 23.86 -8.13 -20.25
CA HIS A 298 22.83 -7.97 -21.26
C HIS A 298 22.48 -6.48 -21.50
N LEU A 299 22.33 -5.70 -20.42
CA LEU A 299 22.08 -4.25 -20.55
C LEU A 299 23.22 -3.54 -21.27
N LYS A 300 24.50 -3.89 -21.03
CA LYS A 300 25.66 -3.31 -21.74
C LYS A 300 25.65 -3.61 -23.23
N GLU A 301 25.11 -4.74 -23.64
CA GLU A 301 25.03 -5.14 -25.05
C GLU A 301 23.90 -4.42 -25.79
N HIS A 302 22.75 -4.21 -25.11
CA HIS A 302 21.52 -3.73 -25.74
C HIS A 302 21.25 -2.23 -25.51
N ALA A 303 21.72 -1.63 -24.42
CA ALA A 303 21.61 -0.18 -24.19
C ALA A 303 22.66 0.62 -24.97
N ALA A 304 22.46 1.94 -25.09
CA ALA A 304 23.50 2.84 -25.58
C ALA A 304 24.62 3.01 -24.55
N GLU A 305 24.25 3.07 -23.27
CA GLU A 305 25.16 3.21 -22.13
C GLU A 305 24.52 2.55 -20.91
N VAL A 306 25.30 1.94 -20.06
CA VAL A 306 24.88 1.54 -18.71
C VAL A 306 25.61 2.43 -17.71
N THR A 307 24.87 3.31 -17.07
CA THR A 307 25.35 4.18 -16.00
C THR A 307 24.81 3.71 -14.64
N THR A 308 24.69 4.57 -13.66
CA THR A 308 24.07 4.25 -12.35
C THR A 308 22.94 5.21 -12.02
N VAL A 309 22.04 4.80 -11.13
CA VAL A 309 20.95 5.68 -10.63
C VAL A 309 21.51 6.95 -9.98
N GLY A 310 22.70 6.88 -9.37
CA GLY A 310 23.39 8.02 -8.75
C GLY A 310 24.13 8.95 -9.72
N ASP A 311 24.17 8.64 -11.02
CA ASP A 311 24.72 9.57 -12.02
C ASP A 311 23.91 10.87 -12.02
N SER A 312 24.60 12.01 -12.00
CA SER A 312 23.96 13.34 -11.95
C SER A 312 23.06 13.65 -13.16
N ARG A 313 23.22 12.92 -14.26
CA ARG A 313 22.32 12.99 -15.43
C ARG A 313 21.00 12.26 -15.17
N ILE A 314 20.96 11.31 -14.22
CA ILE A 314 19.80 10.48 -13.87
C ILE A 314 19.09 11.03 -12.66
N SER A 315 19.80 11.23 -11.55
CA SER A 315 19.22 11.79 -10.32
C SER A 315 20.01 12.97 -9.76
N LYS A 316 19.30 13.97 -9.25
CA LYS A 316 19.89 15.13 -8.56
C LYS A 316 20.34 14.75 -7.16
N GLU A 317 19.57 13.92 -6.50
CA GLU A 317 19.76 13.54 -5.10
C GLU A 317 19.08 12.21 -4.80
N ILE A 318 19.69 11.43 -3.90
CA ILE A 318 19.11 10.21 -3.35
C ILE A 318 19.11 10.38 -1.83
N ILE A 319 17.93 10.35 -1.21
CA ILE A 319 17.75 10.74 0.19
C ILE A 319 17.28 9.54 1.01
N LEU A 320 18.07 9.12 1.99
CA LEU A 320 17.66 8.20 3.05
C LEU A 320 17.55 8.97 4.37
N PRO A 321 16.36 9.17 4.94
CA PRO A 321 16.19 9.89 6.18
C PRO A 321 16.80 9.19 7.39
N GLY A 322 17.39 9.97 8.27
CA GLY A 322 17.86 9.49 9.55
C GLY A 322 16.72 9.01 10.47
N ARG A 323 17.06 8.16 11.45
CA ARG A 323 16.13 7.71 12.49
C ARG A 323 15.83 8.86 13.46
N PHE A 324 14.57 9.06 13.83
CA PHE A 324 14.12 10.09 14.76
C PHE A 324 12.94 9.61 15.60
N LYS A 325 12.74 10.26 16.77
CA LYS A 325 11.58 10.02 17.63
C LYS A 325 10.37 10.74 17.02
N ARG A 326 9.30 9.99 16.73
CA ARG A 326 8.12 10.51 16.07
C ARG A 326 7.11 11.06 17.07
N VAL A 327 6.56 12.22 16.77
CA VAL A 327 5.41 12.80 17.47
C VAL A 327 4.26 12.89 16.48
N TYR A 328 3.23 12.10 16.73
CA TYR A 328 2.02 12.09 15.91
C TYR A 328 0.98 13.04 16.49
N VAL A 329 0.19 13.62 15.61
CA VAL A 329 -0.90 14.55 15.92
C VAL A 329 -2.14 14.18 15.12
N ASP A 330 -3.27 14.82 15.45
CA ASP A 330 -4.51 14.66 14.72
C ASP A 330 -4.43 15.30 13.32
N GLU A 331 -5.34 14.90 12.44
CA GLU A 331 -5.51 15.49 11.11
C GLU A 331 -5.64 17.03 11.20
N GLY A 332 -5.00 17.73 10.27
CA GLY A 332 -4.96 19.20 10.24
C GLY A 332 -3.83 19.84 11.05
N HIS A 333 -3.17 19.11 11.96
CA HIS A 333 -2.06 19.60 12.77
C HIS A 333 -0.69 19.04 12.37
N GLY A 334 -0.65 18.21 11.35
CA GLY A 334 0.57 17.56 10.86
C GLY A 334 0.56 17.27 9.37
N ARG A 335 1.68 16.71 8.88
CA ARG A 335 1.82 16.19 7.52
C ARG A 335 1.47 14.70 7.50
N VAL A 336 0.80 14.25 6.45
CA VAL A 336 0.58 12.81 6.22
C VAL A 336 1.92 12.09 6.20
N PHE A 337 2.01 10.98 6.92
CA PHE A 337 3.25 10.20 7.10
C PHE A 337 3.00 8.75 6.71
N ILE A 338 3.48 8.36 5.52
CA ILE A 338 3.29 7.03 4.96
C ILE A 338 4.47 6.09 5.25
N GLY A 339 4.18 4.81 5.25
CA GLY A 339 5.16 3.72 5.37
C GLY A 339 5.17 2.82 4.13
N GLY A 340 6.17 1.94 4.05
CA GLY A 340 6.36 1.06 2.88
C GLY A 340 5.17 0.16 2.55
N LYS A 341 4.33 -0.21 3.53
CA LYS A 341 3.10 -0.98 3.28
C LYS A 341 2.06 -0.22 2.46
N GLN A 342 2.06 1.11 2.57
CA GLN A 342 1.07 1.99 1.96
C GLN A 342 1.52 2.54 0.60
N LEU A 343 2.73 2.21 0.16
CA LEU A 343 3.39 2.82 -1.00
C LEU A 343 2.64 2.60 -2.32
N TRP A 344 1.85 1.54 -2.43
CA TRP A 344 1.08 1.22 -3.63
C TRP A 344 -0.43 1.48 -3.47
N GLU A 345 -0.87 1.97 -2.29
CA GLU A 345 -2.26 2.42 -2.10
C GLU A 345 -2.44 3.82 -2.69
N LEU A 346 -3.57 4.08 -3.34
CA LEU A 346 -3.85 5.41 -3.88
C LEU A 346 -4.09 6.42 -2.77
N ASP A 347 -4.97 6.09 -1.84
CA ASP A 347 -5.33 6.90 -0.68
C ASP A 347 -5.49 6.02 0.57
N PRO A 348 -4.42 5.84 1.36
CA PRO A 348 -4.47 5.03 2.57
C PRO A 348 -5.54 5.49 3.56
N SER A 349 -6.37 4.57 4.04
CA SER A 349 -7.45 4.89 4.98
C SER A 349 -6.93 5.27 6.37
N ASN A 350 -5.84 4.64 6.83
CA ASN A 350 -5.27 4.83 8.17
C ASN A 350 -4.05 5.75 8.12
N LYS A 351 -4.24 6.99 7.71
CA LYS A 351 -3.17 7.99 7.67
C LYS A 351 -2.70 8.36 9.06
N LYS A 352 -1.38 8.44 9.23
CA LYS A 352 -0.76 9.06 10.40
C LYS A 352 -0.32 10.46 10.04
N TYR A 353 -0.35 11.36 10.99
CA TYR A 353 0.05 12.75 10.79
C TYR A 353 1.24 13.08 11.68
N LEU A 354 2.36 13.42 11.06
CA LEU A 354 3.58 13.80 11.76
C LEU A 354 3.52 15.28 12.14
N SER A 355 3.77 15.59 13.41
CA SER A 355 3.69 16.97 13.92
C SER A 355 4.66 17.90 13.21
N ILE A 356 4.15 18.94 12.55
CA ILE A 356 4.96 19.99 11.94
C ILE A 356 5.70 20.78 13.01
N ALA A 357 5.04 21.08 14.13
CA ALA A 357 5.65 21.87 15.21
C ALA A 357 6.91 21.22 15.82
N HIS A 358 6.98 19.88 15.84
CA HIS A 358 8.12 19.15 16.40
C HIS A 358 9.15 18.73 15.34
N HIS A 359 8.78 18.70 14.06
CA HIS A 359 9.59 18.05 13.02
C HIS A 359 9.80 18.90 11.76
N ALA A 360 9.55 20.22 11.79
CA ALA A 360 9.61 21.08 10.61
C ALA A 360 10.93 20.91 9.81
N ASP A 361 12.07 20.92 10.51
CA ASP A 361 13.39 20.84 9.87
C ASP A 361 13.62 19.49 9.17
N ILE A 362 13.33 18.37 9.84
CA ILE A 362 13.55 17.05 9.26
C ILE A 362 12.53 16.76 8.16
N ILE A 363 11.28 17.24 8.31
CA ILE A 363 10.26 17.16 7.27
C ILE A 363 10.82 17.78 6.00
N LYS A 364 11.19 19.06 6.05
CA LYS A 364 11.66 19.82 4.89
C LYS A 364 12.95 19.27 4.27
N LYS A 365 13.87 18.76 5.09
CA LYS A 365 15.19 18.33 4.61
C LYS A 365 15.22 16.89 4.10
N GLN A 366 14.39 15.99 4.66
CA GLN A 366 14.55 14.55 4.43
C GLN A 366 13.26 13.77 4.21
N LEU A 367 12.14 14.20 4.82
CA LEU A 367 10.93 13.37 4.85
C LEU A 367 9.91 13.72 3.79
N GLU A 368 9.87 14.98 3.37
CA GLU A 368 8.90 15.48 2.40
C GLU A 368 9.07 14.78 1.05
N ILE A 369 7.96 14.48 0.40
CA ILE A 369 7.94 13.89 -0.93
C ILE A 369 7.24 14.85 -1.88
N HIS A 370 7.77 14.91 -3.10
CA HIS A 370 7.28 15.81 -4.16
C HIS A 370 6.93 15.02 -5.40
N GLU A 371 6.02 15.55 -6.19
CA GLU A 371 5.63 14.98 -7.48
C GLU A 371 6.85 14.59 -8.31
N ASN A 372 6.77 13.47 -8.98
CA ASN A 372 7.82 12.88 -9.83
C ASN A 372 9.07 12.32 -9.12
N MET A 373 9.13 12.35 -7.78
CA MET A 373 10.12 11.54 -7.07
C MET A 373 9.80 10.04 -7.22
N THR A 374 10.83 9.21 -7.35
CA THR A 374 10.69 7.76 -7.23
C THR A 374 11.01 7.35 -5.80
N LEU A 375 10.10 6.61 -5.18
CA LEU A 375 10.23 6.07 -3.82
C LEU A 375 10.61 4.60 -3.89
N VAL A 376 11.61 4.18 -3.10
CA VAL A 376 12.09 2.80 -3.01
C VAL A 376 12.09 2.34 -1.57
N THR A 377 11.41 1.24 -1.24
CA THR A 377 11.47 0.69 0.13
C THR A 377 12.83 0.08 0.41
N CYS A 378 13.41 0.41 1.57
CA CYS A 378 14.77 0.05 1.94
C CYS A 378 14.90 -0.78 3.22
N SER A 379 13.79 -1.16 3.86
CA SER A 379 13.83 -1.97 5.09
C SER A 379 12.59 -2.85 5.20
N GLY A 380 12.79 -4.09 5.58
CA GLY A 380 11.77 -5.14 5.66
C GLY A 380 11.42 -5.70 4.28
N THR A 381 10.41 -5.18 3.61
CA THR A 381 10.15 -5.51 2.20
C THR A 381 10.95 -4.56 1.32
N ILE A 382 12.06 -5.02 0.77
CA ILE A 382 12.97 -4.26 -0.08
C ILE A 382 12.44 -4.21 -1.53
N GLY A 383 12.66 -3.08 -2.22
CA GLY A 383 12.47 -2.98 -3.66
C GLY A 383 11.04 -2.73 -4.13
N LYS A 384 10.10 -2.34 -3.23
CA LYS A 384 8.86 -1.72 -3.70
C LYS A 384 9.18 -0.33 -4.24
N VAL A 385 8.77 -0.07 -5.47
CA VAL A 385 9.02 1.20 -6.17
C VAL A 385 7.69 1.88 -6.48
N ALA A 386 7.60 3.20 -6.30
CA ALA A 386 6.44 3.99 -6.66
C ALA A 386 6.83 5.40 -7.12
N LEU A 387 6.14 5.92 -8.13
CA LEU A 387 6.24 7.30 -8.57
C LEU A 387 5.29 8.17 -7.75
N VAL A 388 5.79 9.26 -7.17
CA VAL A 388 4.98 10.21 -6.40
C VAL A 388 4.05 10.99 -7.32
N GLY A 389 2.74 10.87 -7.07
CA GLY A 389 1.72 11.62 -7.78
C GLY A 389 1.37 12.95 -7.12
N LYS A 390 0.68 13.83 -7.84
CA LYS A 390 0.22 15.16 -7.36
C LYS A 390 -0.54 15.10 -6.04
N HIS A 391 -1.33 14.05 -5.80
CA HIS A 391 -2.11 13.91 -4.57
C HIS A 391 -1.26 13.63 -3.33
N TRP A 392 0.00 13.23 -3.51
CA TRP A 392 0.96 13.04 -2.44
C TRP A 392 1.91 14.22 -2.25
N GLU A 393 1.75 15.28 -3.05
CA GLU A 393 2.56 16.49 -2.91
C GLU A 393 2.54 17.01 -1.47
N ASN A 394 3.69 17.27 -0.91
CA ASN A 394 3.88 17.68 0.48
C ASN A 394 3.47 16.63 1.55
N TRP A 395 3.22 15.38 1.21
CA TRP A 395 3.21 14.33 2.22
C TRP A 395 4.63 14.02 2.68
N THR A 396 4.74 13.15 3.66
CA THR A 396 6.04 12.68 4.15
C THR A 396 6.06 11.16 4.13
N ALA A 397 7.21 10.59 3.79
CA ALA A 397 7.45 9.17 3.87
C ALA A 397 8.45 8.86 5.00
N ASN A 398 8.38 7.66 5.57
CA ASN A 398 9.20 7.27 6.70
C ASN A 398 10.68 7.00 6.30
N GLN A 399 11.53 6.74 7.29
CA GLN A 399 12.96 6.45 7.09
C GLN A 399 13.24 5.07 6.45
N HIS A 400 12.23 4.26 6.19
CA HIS A 400 12.36 2.97 5.49
C HIS A 400 12.03 3.08 4.00
N ILE A 401 12.00 4.31 3.48
CA ILE A 401 11.75 4.62 2.07
C ILE A 401 12.83 5.60 1.62
N ILE A 402 13.58 5.25 0.58
CA ILE A 402 14.54 6.12 -0.08
C ILE A 402 13.80 6.94 -1.14
N ARG A 403 14.20 8.21 -1.30
CA ARG A 403 13.72 9.14 -2.32
C ARG A 403 14.78 9.28 -3.39
N VAL A 404 14.44 8.98 -4.62
CA VAL A 404 15.26 9.30 -5.81
C VAL A 404 14.65 10.53 -6.47
N VAL A 405 15.37 11.64 -6.41
CA VAL A 405 14.97 12.90 -7.05
C VAL A 405 15.49 12.90 -8.48
N PRO A 406 14.65 12.84 -9.50
CA PRO A 406 15.12 12.77 -10.88
C PRO A 406 15.87 14.03 -11.29
N ALA A 407 16.83 13.90 -12.21
CA ALA A 407 17.55 15.05 -12.77
C ALA A 407 16.63 15.94 -13.59
N SER A 408 15.65 15.34 -14.29
CA SER A 408 14.61 16.02 -15.06
C SER A 408 13.29 15.25 -14.94
N VAL A 409 12.18 15.93 -15.15
CA VAL A 409 10.84 15.31 -15.30
C VAL A 409 10.83 14.36 -16.51
N ASP A 410 11.63 14.65 -17.54
CA ASP A 410 11.75 13.80 -18.74
C ASP A 410 12.35 12.42 -18.48
N LEU A 411 12.84 12.18 -17.26
CA LEU A 411 13.39 10.88 -16.82
C LEU A 411 12.60 10.24 -15.66
N ALA A 412 11.72 10.99 -15.01
CA ALA A 412 11.06 10.56 -13.78
C ALA A 412 10.26 9.27 -13.96
N GLY A 413 9.46 9.20 -15.02
CA GLY A 413 8.68 8.02 -15.39
C GLY A 413 9.56 6.85 -15.81
N TYR A 414 10.60 7.11 -16.62
CA TYR A 414 11.53 6.08 -17.07
C TYR A 414 12.30 5.44 -15.90
N ILE A 415 12.80 6.25 -14.96
CA ILE A 415 13.43 5.76 -13.72
C ILE A 415 12.46 4.84 -12.96
N ASN A 416 11.22 5.27 -12.80
CA ASN A 416 10.21 4.48 -12.10
C ASN A 416 9.93 3.15 -12.82
N VAL A 417 9.72 3.14 -14.14
CA VAL A 417 9.43 1.93 -14.92
C VAL A 417 10.60 0.96 -14.81
N PHE A 418 11.82 1.40 -15.04
CA PHE A 418 12.99 0.52 -14.95
C PHE A 418 13.16 -0.06 -13.54
N LEU A 419 13.17 0.78 -12.51
CA LEU A 419 13.38 0.29 -11.12
C LEU A 419 12.22 -0.59 -10.62
N SER A 420 11.00 -0.41 -11.14
CA SER A 420 9.84 -1.24 -10.78
C SER A 420 9.72 -2.51 -11.62
N SER A 421 10.53 -2.68 -12.66
CA SER A 421 10.59 -3.91 -13.47
C SER A 421 11.20 -5.08 -12.67
N ASP A 422 11.00 -6.30 -13.15
CA ASP A 422 11.60 -7.50 -12.55
C ASP A 422 13.13 -7.41 -12.54
N TYR A 423 13.73 -6.81 -13.57
CA TYR A 423 15.18 -6.61 -13.69
C TYR A 423 15.69 -5.57 -12.69
N GLY A 424 15.00 -4.44 -12.58
CA GLY A 424 15.30 -3.42 -11.57
C GLY A 424 15.19 -3.97 -10.16
N HIS A 425 14.21 -4.82 -9.89
CA HIS A 425 14.04 -5.48 -8.60
C HIS A 425 15.24 -6.38 -8.24
N GLU A 426 15.73 -7.21 -9.17
CA GLU A 426 16.93 -8.03 -8.94
C GLU A 426 18.18 -7.15 -8.69
N LEU A 427 18.33 -6.05 -9.44
CA LEU A 427 19.43 -5.11 -9.24
C LEU A 427 19.36 -4.37 -7.89
N ILE A 428 18.17 -4.07 -7.38
CA ILE A 428 17.96 -3.46 -6.06
C ILE A 428 18.27 -4.49 -4.97
N THR A 429 17.67 -5.67 -5.05
CA THR A 429 17.71 -6.68 -3.98
C THR A 429 19.08 -7.30 -3.80
N ARG A 430 19.94 -7.27 -4.81
CA ARG A 430 21.35 -7.69 -4.69
C ARG A 430 22.08 -6.99 -3.52
N TYR A 431 21.73 -5.74 -3.23
CA TYR A 431 22.39 -4.95 -2.20
C TYR A 431 21.88 -5.23 -0.78
N THR A 432 20.91 -6.12 -0.64
CA THR A 432 20.29 -6.45 0.67
C THR A 432 21.36 -6.94 1.65
N TYR A 433 21.35 -6.37 2.85
CA TYR A 433 22.15 -6.78 3.99
C TYR A 433 21.28 -6.81 5.27
N GLY A 434 21.79 -7.40 6.33
CA GLY A 434 21.10 -7.52 7.61
C GLY A 434 20.87 -8.98 7.98
N SER A 435 20.84 -9.25 9.29
CA SER A 435 20.68 -10.61 9.81
C SER A 435 19.29 -10.87 10.39
N VAL A 436 18.56 -9.81 10.78
CA VAL A 436 17.22 -9.89 11.40
C VAL A 436 16.21 -9.14 10.55
N VAL A 437 16.58 -7.99 10.02
CA VAL A 437 15.77 -7.19 9.11
C VAL A 437 16.64 -6.87 7.89
N ASP A 438 16.13 -7.19 6.73
CA ASP A 438 16.77 -6.85 5.46
C ASP A 438 16.74 -5.34 5.26
N GLU A 439 17.89 -4.75 4.91
CA GLU A 439 18.05 -3.32 4.66
C GLU A 439 18.90 -3.07 3.41
N ILE A 440 18.68 -1.93 2.77
CA ILE A 440 19.57 -1.27 1.81
C ILE A 440 19.65 0.21 2.17
N ASP A 441 20.65 0.93 1.66
CA ASP A 441 20.83 2.36 1.90
C ASP A 441 20.86 3.17 0.60
N ASP A 442 21.01 4.49 0.72
CA ASP A 442 21.09 5.44 -0.39
C ASP A 442 22.30 5.22 -1.28
N ASN A 443 23.46 4.82 -0.71
CA ASN A 443 24.66 4.47 -1.48
C ASN A 443 24.39 3.24 -2.36
N HIS A 444 23.68 2.23 -1.82
CA HIS A 444 23.30 1.05 -2.58
C HIS A 444 22.37 1.42 -3.75
N VAL A 445 21.36 2.26 -3.51
CA VAL A 445 20.47 2.72 -4.59
C VAL A 445 21.24 3.54 -5.62
N SER A 446 22.22 4.36 -5.21
CA SER A 446 23.04 5.15 -6.12
C SER A 446 23.89 4.30 -7.07
N GLN A 447 24.28 3.08 -6.66
CA GLN A 447 25.11 2.15 -7.44
C GLN A 447 24.33 1.22 -8.37
N ILE A 448 22.99 1.24 -8.33
CA ILE A 448 22.16 0.40 -9.20
C ILE A 448 22.46 0.74 -10.66
N ALA A 449 22.82 -0.29 -11.45
CA ALA A 449 23.04 -0.14 -12.88
C ALA A 449 21.77 0.34 -13.57
N PHE A 450 21.90 1.35 -14.41
CA PHE A 450 20.79 2.03 -15.06
C PHE A 450 21.05 2.19 -16.57
N PRO A 451 20.20 1.63 -17.45
CA PRO A 451 20.39 1.71 -18.90
C PRO A 451 19.92 3.05 -19.47
N ILE A 452 20.68 3.62 -20.37
CA ILE A 452 20.25 4.67 -21.27
C ILE A 452 19.95 4.00 -22.62
N LEU A 453 18.74 4.14 -23.12
CA LEU A 453 18.30 3.45 -24.34
C LEU A 453 19.00 3.99 -25.58
N LYS A 454 19.14 3.14 -26.61
CA LYS A 454 19.67 3.56 -27.93
C LYS A 454 18.71 4.51 -28.61
N ASP A 455 17.43 4.19 -28.56
CA ASP A 455 16.35 5.04 -29.07
C ASP A 455 15.83 5.97 -27.97
N GLN A 456 16.16 7.26 -28.08
CA GLN A 456 15.75 8.28 -27.13
C GLN A 456 14.24 8.63 -27.23
N ASP A 457 13.63 8.42 -28.40
CA ASP A 457 12.21 8.63 -28.60
C ASP A 457 11.43 7.55 -27.84
N VAL A 458 11.86 6.28 -27.87
CA VAL A 458 11.29 5.18 -27.07
C VAL A 458 11.47 5.45 -25.56
N GLN A 459 12.65 5.94 -25.15
CA GLN A 459 12.86 6.30 -23.73
C GLN A 459 11.89 7.41 -23.29
N SER A 460 11.68 8.41 -24.13
CA SER A 460 10.74 9.51 -23.87
C SER A 460 9.29 9.03 -23.88
N GLU A 461 8.93 8.06 -24.72
CA GLU A 461 7.60 7.44 -24.74
C GLU A 461 7.34 6.66 -23.45
N ILE A 462 8.28 5.82 -22.99
CA ILE A 462 8.19 5.12 -21.71
C ILE A 462 7.98 6.10 -20.56
N ASN A 463 8.76 7.20 -20.53
CA ASN A 463 8.59 8.25 -19.53
C ASN A 463 7.19 8.85 -19.57
N SER A 464 6.70 9.20 -20.76
CA SER A 464 5.40 9.82 -20.94
C SER A 464 4.24 8.93 -20.51
N LEU A 465 4.28 7.64 -20.87
CA LEU A 465 3.29 6.63 -20.44
C LEU A 465 3.22 6.52 -18.92
N ALA A 466 4.36 6.49 -18.23
CA ALA A 466 4.40 6.43 -16.78
C ALA A 466 3.88 7.72 -16.11
N LEU A 467 4.17 8.88 -16.66
CA LEU A 467 3.63 10.16 -16.18
C LEU A 467 2.13 10.26 -16.43
N GLU A 468 1.64 9.81 -17.59
CA GLU A 468 0.21 9.74 -17.88
C GLU A 468 -0.52 8.77 -16.93
N ALA A 469 0.06 7.60 -16.67
CA ALA A 469 -0.47 6.67 -15.68
C ALA A 469 -0.62 7.32 -14.29
N ASN A 470 0.37 8.13 -13.90
CA ASN A 470 0.34 8.85 -12.64
C ASN A 470 -0.73 9.96 -12.61
N GLU A 471 -0.94 10.65 -13.74
CA GLU A 471 -2.03 11.63 -13.89
C GLU A 471 -3.41 10.97 -13.81
N LYS A 472 -3.61 9.79 -14.43
CA LYS A 472 -4.87 9.02 -14.28
C LYS A 472 -5.13 8.61 -12.84
N ARG A 473 -4.09 8.23 -12.07
CA ARG A 473 -4.20 7.97 -10.64
C ARG A 473 -4.60 9.21 -9.86
N TYR A 474 -4.07 10.38 -10.20
CA TYR A 474 -4.50 11.64 -9.59
C TYR A 474 -5.97 11.95 -9.88
N GLN A 475 -6.43 11.79 -11.11
CA GLN A 475 -7.84 11.95 -11.47
C GLN A 475 -8.74 10.94 -10.72
N ALA A 476 -8.30 9.69 -10.61
CA ALA A 476 -8.99 8.68 -9.81
C ALA A 476 -9.14 9.10 -8.35
N TYR A 477 -8.07 9.64 -7.76
CA TYR A 477 -8.09 10.19 -6.40
C TYR A 477 -9.10 11.34 -6.28
N GLN A 478 -9.08 12.30 -7.21
CA GLN A 478 -10.01 13.43 -7.18
C GLN A 478 -11.48 12.98 -7.22
N MET A 479 -11.81 12.01 -8.07
CA MET A 479 -13.17 11.45 -8.13
C MET A 479 -13.58 10.75 -6.86
N GLU A 480 -12.69 9.99 -6.22
CA GLU A 480 -12.94 9.36 -4.93
C GLU A 480 -13.18 10.42 -3.83
N GLN A 481 -12.37 11.47 -3.78
CA GLN A 481 -12.54 12.56 -2.81
C GLN A 481 -13.85 13.34 -3.06
N GLU A 482 -14.23 13.57 -4.31
CA GLU A 482 -15.51 14.19 -4.65
C GLU A 482 -16.69 13.31 -4.20
N ALA A 483 -16.63 12.00 -4.43
CA ALA A 483 -17.65 11.06 -3.97
C ALA A 483 -17.79 11.08 -2.44
N ILE A 484 -16.67 11.06 -1.69
CA ILE A 484 -16.65 11.14 -0.23
C ILE A 484 -17.24 12.47 0.24
N LYS A 485 -16.89 13.58 -0.40
CA LYS A 485 -17.45 14.89 -0.09
C LYS A 485 -18.96 14.92 -0.30
N LYS A 486 -19.44 14.46 -1.46
CA LYS A 486 -20.90 14.36 -1.74
C LYS A 486 -21.61 13.47 -0.73
N MET A 487 -21.04 12.35 -0.35
CA MET A 487 -21.59 11.46 0.67
C MET A 487 -21.75 12.19 2.01
N ASN A 488 -20.78 12.99 2.42
CA ASN A 488 -20.86 13.76 3.65
C ASN A 488 -21.89 14.90 3.53
N ASP A 489 -21.74 15.77 2.53
CA ASP A 489 -22.49 17.03 2.45
C ASP A 489 -23.95 16.82 2.02
N GLU A 490 -24.20 15.96 1.03
CA GLU A 490 -25.52 15.76 0.43
C GLU A 490 -26.31 14.61 1.07
N VAL A 491 -25.63 13.71 1.84
CA VAL A 491 -26.28 12.49 2.37
C VAL A 491 -26.21 12.45 3.91
N ILE A 492 -25.01 12.31 4.50
CA ILE A 492 -24.86 12.06 5.94
C ILE A 492 -25.24 13.29 6.76
N PHE A 493 -24.73 14.46 6.39
CA PHE A 493 -24.97 15.73 7.10
C PHE A 493 -26.07 16.60 6.46
N ALA A 494 -26.75 16.10 5.44
CA ALA A 494 -27.89 16.79 4.83
C ALA A 494 -29.02 16.94 5.85
N ARG A 495 -29.53 18.15 6.04
CA ARG A 495 -30.62 18.54 6.97
C ARG A 495 -31.85 19.01 6.18
#